data_b0f969b6961e743599e9a7b9199378e9
#
_entry.id   b0f969b6961e743599e9a7b9199378e9
#
_cell.length_a   1.000
_cell.length_b   1.000
_cell.length_c   1.000
_cell.angle_alpha   90.00
_cell.angle_beta   90.00
_cell.angle_gamma   90.00
#
_symmetry.space_group_name_H-M   'P 1'
#
loop_
_entity.id
_entity.type
_entity.pdbx_description
1 polymer ?
#
loop_
_entity_poly.entity_id
_entity_poly.type
_entity_poly.pdbx_seq_one_letter_code
_entity_poly.pdbx_strand_id
1 'polypeptide(L)'
;MENKKNTKKVTNSKKVTPIFNKIVKLLWVGFFAAILGIAGIFWAASNGWLGEIPNVRDLENPDIYVSSEIISSDGVLLDRFETERRTPVDYKDLPPHLVDALLAKEDVRFFDHPGVDAKAAMRAVSSAGEAGGGSTITQQLAKQLYTKDPSSNVLKRGLQKLKEWVTSVQLEKLYTKEEIIAMYFNKFDFIYGAKGIESAAKVYFNKTTKDLDVVEAATLVSMFQNPVAFNPIKNPETSKEKRNLVIDQMVKYNKLSKEEGERYKAMPLVTDRQYITEQDETYSAYFKTALRKEIEDWLVEFEKETGKSYNLDKDGLKIYVTLDSRMQLIAEEAVKKHLEVIQKDHQQSITGQIRTKEFPKATKTAMLRFPNDH
;
A
#
# COMPACT_ATOMS: atom_id res chain seq x y z
N MET A 1 63.66 65.39 -31.55
CA MET A 1 62.42 64.93 -32.16
C MET A 1 61.90 63.80 -31.31
N GLU A 2 60.99 64.10 -30.39
CA GLU A 2 60.47 63.22 -29.36
C GLU A 2 59.03 62.88 -29.67
N ASN A 3 58.74 61.57 -29.89
CA ASN A 3 57.46 61.08 -30.29
C ASN A 3 56.73 60.56 -29.05
N LYS A 4 55.85 61.35 -28.45
CA LYS A 4 54.94 60.93 -27.34
C LYS A 4 53.83 60.05 -27.89
N LYS A 5 53.86 58.74 -27.61
CA LYS A 5 52.71 57.83 -27.80
C LYS A 5 51.70 58.03 -26.68
N ASN A 6 50.52 58.53 -27.02
CA ASN A 6 49.35 58.65 -26.18
C ASN A 6 48.67 57.24 -26.11
N THR A 7 48.80 56.56 -24.99
CA THR A 7 48.00 55.38 -24.66
C THR A 7 46.70 55.80 -24.01
N LYS A 8 45.60 55.81 -24.77
CA LYS A 8 44.23 55.93 -24.18
C LYS A 8 43.90 54.63 -23.47
N LYS A 9 43.85 54.63 -22.16
CA LYS A 9 43.19 53.59 -21.34
C LYS A 9 41.67 53.64 -21.60
N VAL A 10 41.15 52.67 -22.30
CA VAL A 10 39.73 52.45 -22.44
C VAL A 10 39.22 51.75 -21.15
N THR A 11 38.77 52.52 -20.19
CA THR A 11 38.01 52.02 -19.06
C THR A 11 36.55 51.88 -19.47
N ASN A 12 36.19 50.72 -20.02
CA ASN A 12 34.81 50.38 -20.29
C ASN A 12 34.19 49.81 -18.98
N SER A 13 33.87 50.66 -18.00
CA SER A 13 32.94 50.30 -16.93
C SER A 13 31.53 50.38 -17.49
N LYS A 14 30.98 49.21 -17.84
CA LYS A 14 29.55 49.09 -18.11
C LYS A 14 28.81 49.55 -16.84
N LYS A 15 28.30 50.79 -16.84
CA LYS A 15 27.39 51.27 -15.81
C LYS A 15 26.16 50.35 -15.83
N VAL A 16 26.07 49.43 -14.86
CA VAL A 16 24.86 48.64 -14.62
C VAL A 16 23.75 49.61 -14.39
N THR A 17 22.75 49.61 -15.26
CA THR A 17 21.66 50.60 -15.24
C THR A 17 20.91 50.52 -13.90
N PRO A 18 20.45 51.63 -13.30
CA PRO A 18 19.75 51.62 -12.02
C PRO A 18 18.45 50.78 -12.08
N ILE A 19 17.90 50.52 -13.26
CA ILE A 19 16.79 49.63 -13.51
C ILE A 19 17.18 48.15 -13.24
N PHE A 20 18.34 47.73 -13.70
CA PHE A 20 18.84 46.34 -13.44
C PHE A 20 18.99 46.06 -11.97
N ASN A 21 19.58 47.01 -11.21
CA ASN A 21 19.72 46.86 -9.77
C ASN A 21 18.38 46.83 -9.03
N LYS A 22 17.37 47.56 -9.50
CA LYS A 22 16.01 47.48 -8.95
C LYS A 22 15.38 46.12 -9.22
N ILE A 23 15.51 45.61 -10.44
CA ILE A 23 15.01 44.25 -10.80
C ILE A 23 15.67 43.19 -9.95
N VAL A 24 17.00 43.22 -9.81
CA VAL A 24 17.73 42.27 -8.98
C VAL A 24 17.31 42.34 -7.51
N LYS A 25 17.12 43.54 -6.96
CA LYS A 25 16.62 43.72 -5.58
C LYS A 25 15.19 43.14 -5.45
N LEU A 26 14.31 43.41 -6.42
CA LEU A 26 12.94 42.86 -6.41
C LEU A 26 12.92 41.33 -6.47
N LEU A 27 13.79 40.72 -7.28
CA LEU A 27 13.95 39.27 -7.34
C LEU A 27 14.43 38.69 -6.00
N TRP A 28 15.40 39.33 -5.35
CA TRP A 28 15.87 38.90 -4.02
C TRP A 28 14.78 39.05 -2.95
N VAL A 29 14.05 40.16 -2.94
CA VAL A 29 12.93 40.37 -2.01
C VAL A 29 11.85 39.31 -2.24
N GLY A 30 11.48 39.06 -3.52
CA GLY A 30 10.54 38.00 -3.87
C GLY A 30 11.02 36.61 -3.44
N PHE A 31 12.30 36.30 -3.61
CA PHE A 31 12.93 35.05 -3.19
C PHE A 31 12.86 34.84 -1.66
N PHE A 32 13.27 35.86 -0.88
CA PHE A 32 13.20 35.77 0.58
C PHE A 32 11.75 35.75 1.08
N ALA A 33 10.85 36.52 0.46
CA ALA A 33 9.43 36.48 0.80
C ALA A 33 8.80 35.11 0.53
N ALA A 34 9.19 34.45 -0.58
CA ALA A 34 8.77 33.08 -0.88
C ALA A 34 9.29 32.07 0.17
N ILE A 35 10.57 32.16 0.57
CA ILE A 35 11.14 31.32 1.62
C ILE A 35 10.39 31.53 2.94
N LEU A 36 10.19 32.77 3.36
CA LEU A 36 9.46 33.09 4.58
C LEU A 36 8.00 32.66 4.52
N GLY A 37 7.37 32.78 3.36
CA GLY A 37 6.01 32.28 3.10
C GLY A 37 5.93 30.76 3.27
N ILE A 38 6.86 30.01 2.66
CA ILE A 38 6.95 28.56 2.78
C ILE A 38 7.19 28.17 4.24
N ALA A 39 8.18 28.80 4.91
CA ALA A 39 8.47 28.56 6.32
C ALA A 39 7.26 28.84 7.23
N GLY A 40 6.55 29.95 6.96
CA GLY A 40 5.31 30.30 7.67
C GLY A 40 4.18 29.29 7.47
N ILE A 41 4.02 28.78 6.27
CA ILE A 41 3.02 27.72 5.96
C ILE A 41 3.40 26.43 6.70
N PHE A 42 4.68 26.04 6.70
CA PHE A 42 5.15 24.88 7.46
C PHE A 42 4.94 25.05 8.96
N TRP A 43 5.22 26.24 9.49
CA TRP A 43 5.00 26.56 10.89
C TRP A 43 3.49 26.53 11.25
N ALA A 44 2.64 27.12 10.42
CA ALA A 44 1.18 27.07 10.60
C ALA A 44 0.64 25.63 10.52
N ALA A 45 1.16 24.83 9.59
CA ALA A 45 0.81 23.42 9.47
C ALA A 45 1.25 22.62 10.72
N SER A 46 2.49 22.83 11.21
CA SER A 46 3.00 22.11 12.40
C SER A 46 2.27 22.47 13.70
N ASN A 47 1.65 23.66 13.77
CA ASN A 47 0.82 24.10 14.90
C ASN A 47 -0.69 23.80 14.72
N GLY A 48 -1.08 23.03 13.71
CA GLY A 48 -2.47 22.62 13.48
C GLY A 48 -3.38 23.72 12.90
N TRP A 49 -2.87 24.89 12.53
CA TRP A 49 -3.65 26.00 11.98
C TRP A 49 -4.27 25.68 10.61
N LEU A 50 -3.69 24.73 9.88
CA LEU A 50 -4.19 24.26 8.59
C LEU A 50 -5.09 23.02 8.72
N GLY A 51 -5.59 22.76 9.95
CA GLY A 51 -6.41 21.62 10.33
C GLY A 51 -5.59 20.57 11.07
N GLU A 52 -6.25 19.69 11.80
CA GLU A 52 -5.64 18.68 12.64
C GLU A 52 -4.57 17.90 11.87
N ILE A 53 -3.35 17.95 12.37
CA ILE A 53 -2.32 16.98 12.01
C ILE A 53 -2.64 15.77 12.88
N PRO A 54 -2.76 14.57 12.30
CA PRO A 54 -2.98 13.37 13.08
C PRO A 54 -1.92 13.28 14.18
N ASN A 55 -2.35 12.99 15.39
CA ASN A 55 -1.45 12.88 16.51
C ASN A 55 -0.54 11.66 16.26
N VAL A 56 0.74 11.91 16.08
CA VAL A 56 1.71 10.84 15.80
C VAL A 56 1.84 9.88 17.00
N ARG A 57 1.41 10.32 18.21
CA ARG A 57 1.26 9.43 19.38
C ARG A 57 0.22 8.31 19.18
N ASP A 58 -0.75 8.52 18.28
CA ASP A 58 -1.67 7.45 17.86
C ASP A 58 -0.95 6.37 17.04
N LEU A 59 0.30 6.65 16.59
CA LEU A 59 1.20 5.69 15.96
C LEU A 59 2.18 5.05 16.95
N GLU A 60 2.51 5.71 18.07
CA GLU A 60 3.35 5.15 19.16
C GLU A 60 2.63 4.00 19.87
N ASN A 61 1.32 4.01 19.85
CA ASN A 61 0.47 2.86 20.03
C ASN A 61 -0.21 2.62 18.67
N PRO A 62 0.38 1.87 17.74
CA PRO A 62 -0.47 1.18 16.82
C PRO A 62 -1.38 0.41 17.76
N ASP A 63 -2.66 0.79 17.79
CA ASP A 63 -3.65 -0.02 18.50
C ASP A 63 -3.24 -1.45 18.18
N ILE A 64 -2.70 -2.14 19.16
CA ILE A 64 -2.43 -3.57 19.05
C ILE A 64 -3.83 -4.11 18.96
N TYR A 65 -4.36 -4.12 17.72
CA TYR A 65 -5.65 -4.70 17.46
C TYR A 65 -5.52 -6.17 17.80
N VAL A 66 -5.93 -6.50 19.01
CA VAL A 66 -6.02 -7.88 19.42
C VAL A 66 -7.36 -8.35 18.89
N SER A 67 -7.31 -9.15 17.85
CA SER A 67 -8.48 -9.78 17.26
C SER A 67 -9.28 -10.50 18.33
N SER A 68 -10.59 -10.30 18.36
CA SER A 68 -11.44 -11.06 19.26
C SER A 68 -11.56 -12.51 18.79
N GLU A 69 -11.50 -13.44 19.71
CA GLU A 69 -11.48 -14.89 19.47
C GLU A 69 -12.86 -15.51 19.68
N ILE A 70 -13.29 -16.37 18.75
CA ILE A 70 -14.49 -17.20 18.87
C ILE A 70 -14.05 -18.58 19.33
N ILE A 71 -14.48 -18.99 20.52
CA ILE A 71 -14.09 -20.24 21.15
C ILE A 71 -15.31 -21.14 21.27
N SER A 72 -15.20 -22.37 20.75
CA SER A 72 -16.28 -23.37 20.84
C SER A 72 -16.52 -23.84 22.27
N SER A 73 -17.62 -24.58 22.48
CA SER A 73 -17.96 -25.18 23.77
C SER A 73 -16.95 -26.23 24.24
N ASP A 74 -16.22 -26.86 23.31
CA ASP A 74 -15.16 -27.82 23.57
C ASP A 74 -13.76 -27.17 23.63
N GLY A 75 -13.69 -25.82 23.65
CA GLY A 75 -12.46 -25.05 23.87
C GLY A 75 -11.58 -24.85 22.64
N VAL A 76 -12.06 -25.21 21.46
CA VAL A 76 -11.31 -25.03 20.20
C VAL A 76 -11.52 -23.61 19.68
N LEU A 77 -10.45 -22.96 19.23
CA LEU A 77 -10.54 -21.68 18.51
C LEU A 77 -11.22 -21.93 17.17
N LEU A 78 -12.44 -21.40 17.00
CA LEU A 78 -13.20 -21.54 15.75
C LEU A 78 -12.77 -20.52 14.71
N ASP A 79 -12.63 -19.26 15.14
CA ASP A 79 -12.26 -18.14 14.26
C ASP A 79 -11.91 -16.91 15.10
N ARG A 80 -11.54 -15.83 14.42
CA ARG A 80 -11.28 -14.52 14.98
C ARG A 80 -12.09 -13.44 14.27
N PHE A 81 -12.56 -12.44 15.03
CA PHE A 81 -13.05 -11.21 14.43
C PHE A 81 -11.87 -10.30 14.16
N GLU A 82 -11.57 -10.15 12.90
CA GLU A 82 -10.48 -9.31 12.41
C GLU A 82 -11.04 -8.38 11.35
N THR A 83 -10.82 -7.08 11.53
CA THR A 83 -11.11 -6.12 10.45
C THR A 83 -10.09 -6.28 9.32
N GLU A 84 -8.89 -6.77 9.67
CA GLU A 84 -7.78 -6.91 8.73
C GLU A 84 -6.82 -7.99 9.25
N ARG A 85 -6.66 -9.08 8.52
CA ARG A 85 -5.56 -10.03 8.76
C ARG A 85 -4.25 -9.35 8.40
N ARG A 86 -3.60 -8.74 9.38
CA ARG A 86 -2.26 -8.22 9.25
C ARG A 86 -1.34 -9.07 10.10
N THR A 87 -0.42 -9.77 9.47
CA THR A 87 0.75 -10.31 10.14
C THR A 87 1.86 -9.29 9.91
N PRO A 88 2.11 -8.38 10.86
CA PRO A 88 3.15 -7.38 10.68
C PRO A 88 4.50 -8.10 10.62
N VAL A 89 5.34 -7.67 9.71
CA VAL A 89 6.70 -8.17 9.53
C VAL A 89 7.66 -7.12 10.05
N ASP A 90 8.59 -7.51 10.90
CA ASP A 90 9.68 -6.64 11.33
C ASP A 90 10.69 -6.44 10.18
N TYR A 91 11.43 -5.33 10.21
CA TYR A 91 12.47 -5.05 9.20
C TYR A 91 13.49 -6.19 9.06
N LYS A 92 13.90 -6.79 10.18
CA LYS A 92 14.85 -7.91 10.20
C LYS A 92 14.37 -9.17 9.46
N ASP A 93 13.06 -9.29 9.26
CA ASP A 93 12.41 -10.42 8.60
C ASP A 93 12.14 -10.13 7.10
N LEU A 94 12.39 -8.90 6.64
CA LEU A 94 12.34 -8.53 5.23
C LEU A 94 13.61 -9.00 4.51
N PRO A 95 13.52 -9.75 3.41
CA PRO A 95 14.70 -10.14 2.66
C PRO A 95 15.38 -8.90 2.04
N PRO A 96 16.72 -8.83 2.03
CA PRO A 96 17.46 -7.66 1.57
C PRO A 96 17.09 -7.19 0.15
N HIS A 97 16.86 -8.12 -0.76
CA HIS A 97 16.49 -7.81 -2.15
C HIS A 97 15.08 -7.18 -2.27
N LEU A 98 14.17 -7.46 -1.33
CA LEU A 98 12.85 -6.80 -1.29
C LEU A 98 13.00 -5.32 -0.88
N VAL A 99 13.82 -5.06 0.13
CA VAL A 99 14.16 -3.69 0.56
C VAL A 99 14.90 -2.95 -0.55
N ASP A 100 15.88 -3.60 -1.19
CA ASP A 100 16.63 -3.02 -2.31
C ASP A 100 15.73 -2.69 -3.50
N ALA A 101 14.76 -3.55 -3.83
CA ALA A 101 13.78 -3.28 -4.87
C ALA A 101 12.92 -2.05 -4.54
N LEU A 102 12.43 -1.93 -3.29
CA LEU A 102 11.68 -0.78 -2.84
C LEU A 102 12.49 0.51 -2.95
N LEU A 103 13.70 0.51 -2.39
CA LEU A 103 14.58 1.67 -2.40
C LEU A 103 14.95 2.11 -3.82
N ALA A 104 15.33 1.15 -4.67
CA ALA A 104 15.69 1.44 -6.06
C ALA A 104 14.52 2.02 -6.86
N LYS A 105 13.30 1.58 -6.59
CA LYS A 105 12.09 1.99 -7.30
C LYS A 105 11.51 3.29 -6.79
N GLU A 106 11.36 3.44 -5.47
CA GLU A 106 10.58 4.51 -4.86
C GLU A 106 11.47 5.64 -4.30
N ASP A 107 12.60 5.29 -3.65
CA ASP A 107 13.40 6.29 -2.93
C ASP A 107 14.86 5.84 -2.71
N VAL A 108 15.68 6.00 -3.73
CA VAL A 108 17.08 5.54 -3.70
C VAL A 108 17.93 6.23 -2.62
N ARG A 109 17.52 7.41 -2.17
CA ARG A 109 18.22 8.20 -1.13
C ARG A 109 17.47 8.20 0.19
N PHE A 110 16.66 7.20 0.44
CA PHE A 110 15.82 7.12 1.62
C PHE A 110 16.60 7.33 2.93
N PHE A 111 17.80 6.80 3.03
CA PHE A 111 18.66 6.93 4.22
C PHE A 111 19.35 8.30 4.34
N ASP A 112 19.33 9.15 3.30
CA ASP A 112 20.08 10.40 3.24
C ASP A 112 19.26 11.65 3.61
N HIS A 113 17.94 11.53 3.78
CA HIS A 113 17.05 12.66 4.01
C HIS A 113 16.12 12.46 5.21
N PRO A 114 15.65 13.52 5.89
CA PRO A 114 14.76 13.44 7.06
C PRO A 114 13.26 13.46 6.66
N GLY A 115 12.81 12.51 5.85
CA GLY A 115 11.41 12.36 5.44
C GLY A 115 11.03 13.12 4.16
N VAL A 116 11.74 14.18 3.80
CA VAL A 116 11.54 14.95 2.55
C VAL A 116 12.87 15.06 1.81
N ASP A 117 12.89 14.61 0.56
CA ASP A 117 14.05 14.76 -0.33
C ASP A 117 13.91 16.05 -1.16
N ALA A 118 14.54 17.13 -0.70
CA ALA A 118 14.50 18.41 -1.41
C ALA A 118 15.09 18.35 -2.83
N LYS A 119 16.13 17.52 -3.04
CA LYS A 119 16.73 17.34 -4.37
C LYS A 119 15.79 16.62 -5.34
N ALA A 120 15.09 15.58 -4.87
CA ALA A 120 14.09 14.89 -5.68
C ALA A 120 12.89 15.81 -5.95
N ALA A 121 12.42 16.57 -4.97
CA ALA A 121 11.34 17.52 -5.13
C ALA A 121 11.68 18.60 -6.16
N MET A 122 12.87 19.21 -6.09
CA MET A 122 13.33 20.20 -7.08
C MET A 122 13.44 19.59 -8.49
N ARG A 123 13.98 18.37 -8.61
CA ARG A 123 14.07 17.67 -9.89
C ARG A 123 12.68 17.43 -10.49
N ALA A 124 11.73 16.94 -9.69
CA ALA A 124 10.36 16.68 -10.14
C ALA A 124 9.66 17.96 -10.63
N VAL A 125 9.86 19.09 -9.94
CA VAL A 125 9.32 20.40 -10.36
C VAL A 125 9.99 20.88 -11.65
N SER A 126 11.33 20.78 -11.76
CA SER A 126 12.06 21.27 -12.94
C SER A 126 11.79 20.45 -14.21
N SER A 127 11.46 19.17 -14.07
CA SER A 127 11.14 18.27 -15.20
C SER A 127 9.64 18.12 -15.44
N ALA A 128 8.79 18.92 -14.79
CA ALA A 128 7.33 18.77 -14.84
C ALA A 128 6.84 17.32 -14.54
N GLY A 129 7.62 16.58 -13.77
CA GLY A 129 7.33 15.19 -13.39
C GLY A 129 7.90 14.12 -14.35
N GLU A 130 8.46 14.49 -15.50
CA GLU A 130 9.01 13.52 -16.46
C GLU A 130 10.22 12.74 -15.92
N ALA A 131 11.02 13.36 -15.05
CA ALA A 131 12.20 12.71 -14.45
C ALA A 131 11.87 11.82 -13.23
N GLY A 132 10.63 11.39 -13.06
CA GLY A 132 10.15 10.55 -11.97
C GLY A 132 9.51 11.30 -10.81
N GLY A 133 8.89 10.56 -9.89
CA GLY A 133 8.23 11.12 -8.70
C GLY A 133 9.22 11.78 -7.73
N GLY A 134 8.77 12.84 -7.07
CA GLY A 134 9.55 13.54 -6.01
C GLY A 134 9.09 13.20 -4.60
N SER A 135 8.23 12.20 -4.42
CA SER A 135 7.73 11.78 -3.11
C SER A 135 8.60 10.69 -2.52
N THR A 136 8.93 10.81 -1.23
CA THR A 136 9.71 9.81 -0.49
C THR A 136 8.81 8.67 0.02
N ILE A 137 9.42 7.56 0.45
CA ILE A 137 8.72 6.44 1.11
C ILE A 137 7.96 6.96 2.33
N THR A 138 8.59 7.80 3.17
CA THR A 138 7.93 8.37 4.36
C THR A 138 6.73 9.25 4.01
N GLN A 139 6.79 10.03 2.92
CA GLN A 139 5.65 10.81 2.45
C GLN A 139 4.51 9.93 1.92
N GLN A 140 4.85 8.82 1.26
CA GLN A 140 3.86 7.84 0.80
C GLN A 140 3.21 7.14 2.00
N LEU A 141 3.97 6.76 3.02
CA LEU A 141 3.46 6.22 4.27
C LEU A 141 2.54 7.23 4.98
N ALA A 142 2.97 8.48 5.13
CA ALA A 142 2.14 9.54 5.70
C ALA A 142 0.81 9.72 4.95
N LYS A 143 0.85 9.66 3.62
CA LYS A 143 -0.36 9.66 2.79
C LYS A 143 -1.27 8.47 3.07
N GLN A 144 -0.74 7.25 3.16
CA GLN A 144 -1.52 6.04 3.44
C GLN A 144 -2.15 6.05 4.83
N LEU A 145 -1.49 6.66 5.81
CA LEU A 145 -1.97 6.73 7.18
C LEU A 145 -3.06 7.80 7.36
N TYR A 146 -2.96 8.94 6.68
CA TYR A 146 -3.74 10.14 7.01
C TYR A 146 -4.55 10.74 5.87
N THR A 147 -4.26 10.43 4.60
CA THR A 147 -4.99 10.97 3.46
C THR A 147 -5.92 9.89 2.90
N LYS A 148 -7.11 9.76 3.50
CA LYS A 148 -8.11 8.75 3.05
C LYS A 148 -8.53 9.01 1.60
N ASP A 149 -8.88 10.27 1.26
CA ASP A 149 -9.38 10.65 -0.05
C ASP A 149 -8.56 11.82 -0.62
N PRO A 150 -7.72 11.58 -1.66
CA PRO A 150 -7.02 12.65 -2.34
C PRO A 150 -8.00 13.60 -3.03
N SER A 151 -7.93 14.90 -2.68
CA SER A 151 -8.82 15.90 -3.28
C SER A 151 -8.48 16.16 -4.75
N SER A 152 -9.49 16.25 -5.60
CA SER A 152 -9.36 16.69 -6.98
C SER A 152 -9.14 18.21 -7.11
N ASN A 153 -9.45 18.99 -6.07
CA ASN A 153 -9.20 20.44 -6.05
C ASN A 153 -7.72 20.71 -5.79
N VAL A 154 -7.07 21.45 -6.70
CA VAL A 154 -5.63 21.72 -6.68
C VAL A 154 -5.15 22.36 -5.38
N LEU A 155 -5.91 23.36 -4.85
CA LEU A 155 -5.54 24.02 -3.59
C LEU A 155 -5.65 23.08 -2.39
N LYS A 156 -6.77 22.34 -2.30
CA LYS A 156 -6.94 21.34 -1.24
C LYS A 156 -5.88 20.24 -1.34
N ARG A 157 -5.54 19.79 -2.56
CA ARG A 157 -4.49 18.82 -2.78
C ARG A 157 -3.11 19.34 -2.37
N GLY A 158 -2.82 20.61 -2.64
CA GLY A 158 -1.61 21.29 -2.18
C GLY A 158 -1.51 21.30 -0.64
N LEU A 159 -2.60 21.65 0.05
CA LEU A 159 -2.66 21.60 1.53
C LEU A 159 -2.49 20.17 2.08
N GLN A 160 -3.11 19.17 1.47
CA GLN A 160 -2.91 17.77 1.82
C GLN A 160 -1.42 17.39 1.68
N LYS A 161 -0.78 17.80 0.59
CA LYS A 161 0.65 17.51 0.34
C LYS A 161 1.57 18.17 1.38
N LEU A 162 1.24 19.39 1.80
CA LEU A 162 1.98 20.04 2.90
C LEU A 162 1.83 19.27 4.23
N LYS A 163 0.62 18.80 4.55
CA LYS A 163 0.40 17.95 5.72
C LYS A 163 1.20 16.63 5.63
N GLU A 164 1.19 15.97 4.47
CA GLU A 164 2.00 14.78 4.22
C GLU A 164 3.49 15.03 4.49
N TRP A 165 4.02 16.20 4.11
CA TRP A 165 5.41 16.59 4.35
C TRP A 165 5.71 16.80 5.84
N VAL A 166 4.85 17.55 6.54
CA VAL A 166 5.00 17.77 7.98
C VAL A 166 4.93 16.44 8.74
N THR A 167 3.95 15.60 8.42
CA THR A 167 3.80 14.28 9.03
C THR A 167 4.99 13.38 8.75
N SER A 168 5.56 13.40 7.53
CA SER A 168 6.73 12.59 7.20
C SER A 168 7.96 12.99 8.02
N VAL A 169 8.17 14.29 8.26
CA VAL A 169 9.26 14.77 9.15
C VAL A 169 9.01 14.35 10.61
N GLN A 170 7.76 14.31 11.05
CA GLN A 170 7.42 13.84 12.40
C GLN A 170 7.64 12.32 12.54
N LEU A 171 7.25 11.54 11.54
CA LEU A 171 7.52 10.09 11.50
C LEU A 171 9.02 9.80 11.64
N GLU A 172 9.86 10.50 10.88
CA GLU A 172 11.32 10.33 10.92
C GLU A 172 11.98 10.78 12.25
N LYS A 173 11.28 11.53 13.07
CA LYS A 173 11.74 11.88 14.42
C LYS A 173 11.40 10.80 15.45
N LEU A 174 10.39 10.01 15.21
CA LEU A 174 9.86 9.02 16.15
C LEU A 174 10.28 7.59 15.81
N TYR A 175 10.49 7.31 14.54
CA TYR A 175 10.80 5.98 14.04
C TYR A 175 12.12 5.95 13.29
N THR A 176 12.83 4.85 13.40
CA THR A 176 14.02 4.58 12.60
C THR A 176 13.66 4.38 11.14
N LYS A 177 14.62 4.48 10.26
CA LYS A 177 14.44 4.21 8.83
C LYS A 177 13.94 2.80 8.56
N GLU A 178 14.46 1.85 9.30
CA GLU A 178 14.09 0.45 9.24
C GLU A 178 12.63 0.23 9.65
N GLU A 179 12.19 0.85 10.74
CA GLU A 179 10.80 0.80 11.18
C GLU A 179 9.85 1.43 10.16
N ILE A 180 10.23 2.55 9.53
CA ILE A 180 9.43 3.19 8.48
C ILE A 180 9.28 2.27 7.26
N ILE A 181 10.34 1.58 6.83
CA ILE A 181 10.27 0.58 5.75
C ILE A 181 9.32 -0.55 6.13
N ALA A 182 9.44 -1.10 7.34
CA ALA A 182 8.56 -2.16 7.82
C ALA A 182 7.08 -1.71 7.85
N MET A 183 6.81 -0.52 8.40
CA MET A 183 5.47 0.06 8.40
C MET A 183 4.92 0.26 6.99
N TYR A 184 5.75 0.71 6.04
CA TYR A 184 5.34 0.92 4.66
C TYR A 184 4.90 -0.39 4.00
N PHE A 185 5.67 -1.46 4.14
CA PHE A 185 5.33 -2.79 3.64
C PHE A 185 4.09 -3.38 4.33
N ASN A 186 3.94 -3.16 5.63
CA ASN A 186 2.82 -3.68 6.41
C ASN A 186 1.50 -2.92 6.16
N LYS A 187 1.56 -1.65 5.74
CA LYS A 187 0.36 -0.81 5.57
C LYS A 187 -0.29 -0.95 4.20
N PHE A 188 0.47 -1.30 3.17
CA PHE A 188 0.00 -1.27 1.79
C PHE A 188 -1.06 -2.35 1.51
N ASP A 189 -2.10 -1.98 0.76
CA ASP A 189 -3.15 -2.90 0.31
C ASP A 189 -2.82 -3.42 -1.10
N PHE A 190 -2.45 -4.69 -1.19
CA PHE A 190 -2.14 -5.38 -2.44
C PHE A 190 -3.38 -5.97 -3.13
N ILE A 191 -4.59 -5.58 -2.69
CA ILE A 191 -5.89 -6.13 -3.12
C ILE A 191 -6.06 -7.64 -2.85
N TYR A 192 -7.22 -8.19 -3.17
CA TYR A 192 -7.59 -9.60 -2.88
C TYR A 192 -7.46 -9.98 -1.39
N GLY A 193 -7.73 -9.03 -0.47
CA GLY A 193 -7.57 -9.23 0.96
C GLY A 193 -6.11 -9.24 1.44
N ALA A 194 -5.15 -9.06 0.55
CA ALA A 194 -3.73 -9.04 0.86
C ALA A 194 -3.29 -7.69 1.43
N LYS A 195 -3.53 -7.46 2.73
CA LYS A 195 -3.07 -6.28 3.45
C LYS A 195 -1.70 -6.51 4.08
N GLY A 196 -0.71 -5.75 3.63
CA GLY A 196 0.69 -5.92 3.99
C GLY A 196 1.41 -7.00 3.19
N ILE A 197 2.74 -6.95 3.29
CA ILE A 197 3.65 -7.75 2.45
C ILE A 197 3.57 -9.25 2.74
N GLU A 198 3.36 -9.65 4.00
CA GLU A 198 3.24 -11.07 4.38
C GLU A 198 1.99 -11.69 3.75
N SER A 199 0.85 -10.99 3.86
CA SER A 199 -0.38 -11.42 3.23
C SER A 199 -0.25 -11.45 1.70
N ALA A 200 0.48 -10.48 1.11
CA ALA A 200 0.72 -10.47 -0.33
C ALA A 200 1.60 -11.63 -0.79
N ALA A 201 2.68 -11.94 -0.07
CA ALA A 201 3.54 -13.09 -0.34
C ALA A 201 2.73 -14.39 -0.33
N LYS A 202 1.82 -14.53 0.65
CA LYS A 202 0.94 -15.70 0.77
C LYS A 202 -0.07 -15.78 -0.38
N VAL A 203 -0.77 -14.67 -0.68
CA VAL A 203 -1.83 -14.63 -1.70
C VAL A 203 -1.31 -14.86 -3.11
N TYR A 204 -0.18 -14.23 -3.44
CA TYR A 204 0.33 -14.25 -4.82
C TYR A 204 1.28 -15.39 -5.10
N PHE A 205 2.01 -15.88 -4.08
CA PHE A 205 3.12 -16.83 -4.27
C PHE A 205 3.09 -18.02 -3.31
N ASN A 206 2.10 -18.09 -2.38
CA ASN A 206 2.00 -19.13 -1.35
C ASN A 206 3.29 -19.28 -0.51
N LYS A 207 3.95 -18.15 -0.24
CA LYS A 207 5.22 -18.08 0.49
C LYS A 207 5.11 -17.15 1.70
N THR A 208 6.07 -17.24 2.60
CA THR A 208 6.30 -16.16 3.59
C THR A 208 7.11 -15.04 2.95
N THR A 209 7.11 -13.86 3.56
CA THR A 209 7.91 -12.72 3.06
C THR A 209 9.39 -13.08 2.97
N LYS A 210 9.91 -13.88 3.90
CA LYS A 210 11.32 -14.33 3.93
C LYS A 210 11.71 -15.18 2.73
N ASP A 211 10.77 -15.92 2.18
CA ASP A 211 10.98 -16.90 1.10
C ASP A 211 10.80 -16.30 -0.30
N LEU A 212 10.42 -15.01 -0.38
CA LEU A 212 10.29 -14.32 -1.67
C LEU A 212 11.63 -14.26 -2.39
N ASP A 213 11.64 -14.61 -3.67
CA ASP A 213 12.80 -14.39 -4.53
C ASP A 213 12.85 -12.96 -5.10
N VAL A 214 13.91 -12.64 -5.83
CA VAL A 214 14.10 -11.30 -6.43
C VAL A 214 12.98 -10.94 -7.41
N VAL A 215 12.50 -11.91 -8.19
CA VAL A 215 11.48 -11.71 -9.21
C VAL A 215 10.11 -11.46 -8.58
N GLU A 216 9.78 -12.22 -7.55
CA GLU A 216 8.57 -12.08 -6.75
C GLU A 216 8.55 -10.76 -5.97
N ALA A 217 9.69 -10.44 -5.31
CA ALA A 217 9.88 -9.17 -4.61
C ALA A 217 9.71 -7.96 -5.56
N ALA A 218 10.36 -7.99 -6.73
CA ALA A 218 10.20 -6.94 -7.73
C ALA A 218 8.77 -6.84 -8.27
N THR A 219 8.05 -7.96 -8.36
CA THR A 219 6.64 -7.99 -8.77
C THR A 219 5.76 -7.28 -7.73
N LEU A 220 5.88 -7.62 -6.43
CA LEU A 220 5.11 -6.95 -5.38
C LEU A 220 5.46 -5.47 -5.27
N VAL A 221 6.76 -5.12 -5.37
CA VAL A 221 7.18 -3.71 -5.37
C VAL A 221 6.60 -2.95 -6.57
N SER A 222 6.44 -3.57 -7.71
CA SER A 222 5.81 -2.92 -8.86
C SER A 222 4.36 -2.50 -8.60
N MET A 223 3.65 -3.22 -7.74
CA MET A 223 2.25 -2.97 -7.40
C MET A 223 2.03 -1.71 -6.54
N PHE A 224 3.05 -1.17 -5.85
CA PHE A 224 2.89 0.05 -5.02
C PHE A 224 2.36 1.25 -5.80
N GLN A 225 2.64 1.34 -7.08
CA GLN A 225 2.14 2.42 -7.92
C GLN A 225 0.65 2.27 -8.27
N ASN A 226 0.20 1.05 -8.61
CA ASN A 226 -1.19 0.73 -8.92
C ASN A 226 -1.43 -0.77 -8.77
N PRO A 227 -1.94 -1.23 -7.61
CA PRO A 227 -2.10 -2.65 -7.33
C PRO A 227 -3.17 -3.33 -8.21
N VAL A 228 -4.11 -2.56 -8.78
CA VAL A 228 -5.13 -3.09 -9.69
C VAL A 228 -4.57 -3.29 -11.10
N ALA A 229 -3.88 -2.28 -11.64
CA ALA A 229 -3.35 -2.31 -13.00
C ALA A 229 -2.15 -3.25 -13.14
N PHE A 230 -1.32 -3.38 -12.09
CA PHE A 230 -0.08 -4.16 -12.10
C PHE A 230 -0.22 -5.49 -11.36
N ASN A 231 -1.46 -5.95 -11.24
CA ASN A 231 -1.77 -7.21 -10.60
C ASN A 231 -1.27 -8.41 -11.43
N PRO A 232 -0.41 -9.28 -10.87
CA PRO A 232 0.19 -10.37 -11.63
C PRO A 232 -0.79 -11.46 -12.06
N ILE A 233 -1.92 -11.59 -11.35
CA ILE A 233 -2.97 -12.57 -11.67
C ILE A 233 -3.91 -12.02 -12.75
N LYS A 234 -4.33 -10.74 -12.60
CA LYS A 234 -5.30 -10.13 -13.50
C LYS A 234 -4.68 -9.62 -14.80
N ASN A 235 -3.48 -9.07 -14.73
CA ASN A 235 -2.79 -8.42 -15.85
C ASN A 235 -1.33 -8.89 -15.94
N PRO A 236 -1.04 -10.18 -16.19
CA PRO A 236 0.28 -10.78 -16.08
C PRO A 236 1.32 -10.10 -16.97
N GLU A 237 0.98 -9.73 -18.20
CA GLU A 237 1.91 -9.08 -19.12
C GLU A 237 2.31 -7.69 -18.63
N THR A 238 1.32 -6.87 -18.24
CA THR A 238 1.60 -5.53 -17.69
C THR A 238 2.38 -5.62 -16.39
N SER A 239 2.06 -6.59 -15.53
CA SER A 239 2.79 -6.84 -14.29
C SER A 239 4.24 -7.23 -14.56
N LYS A 240 4.49 -8.11 -15.54
CA LYS A 240 5.83 -8.49 -15.98
C LYS A 240 6.64 -7.30 -16.50
N GLU A 241 6.04 -6.44 -17.31
CA GLU A 241 6.68 -5.21 -17.77
C GLU A 241 7.08 -4.31 -16.59
N LYS A 242 6.17 -4.10 -15.63
CA LYS A 242 6.43 -3.25 -14.45
C LYS A 242 7.45 -3.87 -13.50
N ARG A 243 7.43 -5.19 -13.30
CA ARG A 243 8.49 -5.94 -12.60
C ARG A 243 9.86 -5.68 -13.25
N ASN A 244 9.93 -5.79 -14.57
CA ASN A 244 11.18 -5.59 -15.29
C ASN A 244 11.71 -4.16 -15.12
N LEU A 245 10.84 -3.13 -15.07
CA LEU A 245 11.26 -1.77 -14.74
C LEU A 245 11.83 -1.66 -13.31
N VAL A 246 11.30 -2.39 -12.33
CA VAL A 246 11.88 -2.45 -10.97
C VAL A 246 13.28 -3.06 -11.03
N ILE A 247 13.44 -4.19 -11.73
CA ILE A 247 14.74 -4.85 -11.90
C ILE A 247 15.75 -3.91 -12.61
N ASP A 248 15.33 -3.17 -13.63
CA ASP A 248 16.18 -2.17 -14.30
C ASP A 248 16.62 -1.04 -13.35
N GLN A 249 15.73 -0.60 -12.42
CA GLN A 249 16.12 0.35 -11.39
C GLN A 249 17.11 -0.26 -10.38
N MET A 250 16.93 -1.53 -10.00
CA MET A 250 17.88 -2.24 -9.12
C MET A 250 19.27 -2.32 -9.77
N VAL A 251 19.36 -2.62 -11.07
CA VAL A 251 20.62 -2.61 -11.83
C VAL A 251 21.20 -1.20 -11.89
N LYS A 252 20.38 -0.20 -12.23
CA LYS A 252 20.81 1.21 -12.33
C LYS A 252 21.43 1.74 -11.04
N TYR A 253 20.93 1.30 -9.88
CA TYR A 253 21.41 1.73 -8.56
C TYR A 253 22.35 0.71 -7.90
N ASN A 254 22.96 -0.20 -8.69
CA ASN A 254 23.96 -1.18 -8.25
C ASN A 254 23.48 -2.12 -7.15
N LYS A 255 22.18 -2.45 -7.13
CA LYS A 255 21.60 -3.46 -6.26
C LYS A 255 21.62 -4.86 -6.88
N LEU A 256 21.76 -4.92 -8.20
CA LEU A 256 21.98 -6.12 -9.01
C LEU A 256 23.07 -5.84 -10.03
N SER A 257 23.80 -6.86 -10.42
CA SER A 257 24.66 -6.79 -11.60
C SER A 257 23.82 -6.75 -12.88
N LYS A 258 24.41 -6.32 -13.97
CA LYS A 258 23.73 -6.27 -15.27
C LYS A 258 23.32 -7.67 -15.75
N GLU A 259 24.19 -8.64 -15.54
CA GLU A 259 23.96 -10.05 -15.88
C GLU A 259 22.80 -10.65 -15.09
N GLU A 260 22.75 -10.38 -13.79
CA GLU A 260 21.62 -10.81 -12.94
C GLU A 260 20.32 -10.15 -13.37
N GLY A 261 20.34 -8.85 -13.67
CA GLY A 261 19.17 -8.13 -14.14
C GLY A 261 18.58 -8.74 -15.41
N GLU A 262 19.40 -9.03 -16.42
CA GLU A 262 18.95 -9.67 -17.66
C GLU A 262 18.41 -11.09 -17.39
N ARG A 263 19.07 -11.85 -16.53
CA ARG A 263 18.61 -13.18 -16.13
C ARG A 263 17.22 -13.13 -15.47
N TYR A 264 17.03 -12.24 -14.48
CA TYR A 264 15.74 -12.12 -13.77
C TYR A 264 14.61 -11.59 -14.66
N LYS A 265 14.89 -10.67 -15.58
CA LYS A 265 13.90 -10.18 -16.57
C LYS A 265 13.44 -11.28 -17.53
N ALA A 266 14.34 -12.22 -17.88
CA ALA A 266 14.01 -13.36 -18.73
C ALA A 266 13.12 -14.41 -18.02
N MET A 267 13.09 -14.46 -16.70
CA MET A 267 12.27 -15.41 -15.96
C MET A 267 10.78 -15.15 -16.16
N PRO A 268 9.97 -16.22 -16.28
CA PRO A 268 8.53 -16.09 -16.36
C PRO A 268 7.97 -15.47 -15.08
N LEU A 269 6.81 -14.82 -15.19
CA LEU A 269 6.02 -14.43 -14.04
C LEU A 269 5.16 -15.64 -13.66
N VAL A 270 5.49 -16.27 -12.54
CA VAL A 270 4.75 -17.42 -12.01
C VAL A 270 4.06 -16.96 -10.72
N THR A 271 2.77 -17.19 -10.62
CA THR A 271 1.98 -16.98 -9.41
C THR A 271 1.42 -18.32 -8.95
N ASP A 272 1.51 -18.57 -7.65
CA ASP A 272 0.82 -19.68 -7.00
C ASP A 272 -0.28 -19.09 -6.13
N ARG A 273 -1.39 -18.73 -6.80
CA ARG A 273 -2.49 -18.04 -6.14
C ARG A 273 -3.13 -18.93 -5.09
N GLN A 274 -2.97 -18.51 -3.86
CA GLN A 274 -3.86 -18.97 -2.81
C GLN A 274 -5.06 -18.02 -2.74
N TYR A 275 -6.25 -18.56 -2.97
CA TYR A 275 -7.44 -17.85 -2.55
C TYR A 275 -7.39 -17.81 -1.02
N ILE A 276 -7.12 -16.65 -0.44
CA ILE A 276 -7.57 -16.43 0.92
C ILE A 276 -9.10 -16.34 0.79
N THR A 277 -9.71 -17.48 0.66
CA THR A 277 -11.11 -17.57 0.99
C THR A 277 -11.14 -17.44 2.51
N GLU A 278 -12.06 -16.61 3.01
CA GLU A 278 -12.43 -16.62 4.43
C GLU A 278 -12.78 -18.05 4.92
N GLN A 279 -12.77 -19.02 3.99
CA GLN A 279 -13.17 -20.42 4.15
C GLN A 279 -12.04 -21.38 4.55
N ASP A 280 -10.75 -21.06 4.33
CA ASP A 280 -9.69 -22.08 4.50
C ASP A 280 -9.30 -22.33 5.98
N GLU A 281 -9.82 -21.56 6.93
CA GLU A 281 -9.60 -21.77 8.36
C GLU A 281 -10.84 -21.53 9.23
N THR A 282 -12.03 -21.39 8.64
CA THR A 282 -13.23 -20.98 9.36
C THR A 282 -14.24 -22.11 9.45
N TYR A 283 -14.49 -22.59 10.64
CA TYR A 283 -15.52 -23.59 10.96
C TYR A 283 -16.95 -23.11 10.72
N SER A 284 -17.22 -22.08 10.00
CA SER A 284 -18.53 -21.61 9.51
C SER A 284 -18.54 -20.10 9.27
N ALA A 285 -18.35 -19.68 8.04
CA ALA A 285 -18.43 -18.28 7.63
C ALA A 285 -19.83 -17.66 7.93
N TYR A 286 -20.88 -18.45 7.76
CA TYR A 286 -22.25 -18.04 8.06
C TYR A 286 -22.46 -17.80 9.55
N PHE A 287 -21.98 -18.71 10.39
CA PHE A 287 -22.06 -18.58 11.85
C PHE A 287 -21.34 -17.33 12.33
N LYS A 288 -20.13 -17.09 11.86
CA LYS A 288 -19.35 -15.89 12.17
C LYS A 288 -20.10 -14.61 11.80
N THR A 289 -20.70 -14.58 10.60
CA THR A 289 -21.45 -13.39 10.14
C THR A 289 -22.70 -13.14 10.99
N ALA A 290 -23.45 -14.19 11.34
CA ALA A 290 -24.61 -14.08 12.22
C ALA A 290 -24.21 -13.64 13.63
N LEU A 291 -23.19 -14.29 14.19
CA LEU A 291 -22.65 -14.01 15.51
C LEU A 291 -22.11 -12.57 15.64
N ARG A 292 -21.44 -12.04 14.61
CA ARG A 292 -20.95 -10.66 14.59
C ARG A 292 -22.09 -9.68 14.88
N LYS A 293 -23.20 -9.83 14.17
CA LYS A 293 -24.35 -8.94 14.31
C LYS A 293 -24.92 -8.99 15.73
N GLU A 294 -25.11 -10.19 16.28
CA GLU A 294 -25.63 -10.36 17.65
C GLU A 294 -24.72 -9.72 18.70
N ILE A 295 -23.40 -9.87 18.53
CA ILE A 295 -22.44 -9.29 19.48
C ILE A 295 -22.37 -7.78 19.34
N GLU A 296 -22.36 -7.24 18.12
CA GLU A 296 -22.38 -5.79 17.89
C GLU A 296 -23.63 -5.15 18.50
N ASP A 297 -24.81 -5.75 18.31
CA ASP A 297 -26.06 -5.30 18.92
C ASP A 297 -25.98 -5.36 20.46
N TRP A 298 -25.45 -6.45 21.03
CA TRP A 298 -25.23 -6.61 22.46
C TRP A 298 -24.22 -5.58 23.01
N LEU A 299 -23.12 -5.31 22.33
CA LEU A 299 -22.12 -4.32 22.74
C LEU A 299 -22.71 -2.91 22.81
N VAL A 300 -23.63 -2.55 21.92
CA VAL A 300 -24.35 -1.26 21.97
C VAL A 300 -25.24 -1.15 23.22
N GLU A 301 -25.91 -2.24 23.61
CA GLU A 301 -26.71 -2.26 24.85
C GLU A 301 -25.80 -2.20 26.09
N PHE A 302 -24.72 -2.97 26.08
CA PHE A 302 -23.75 -2.98 27.17
C PHE A 302 -23.11 -1.60 27.40
N GLU A 303 -22.79 -0.87 26.32
CA GLU A 303 -22.27 0.50 26.40
C GLU A 303 -23.29 1.45 27.07
N LYS A 304 -24.58 1.34 26.72
CA LYS A 304 -25.65 2.15 27.34
C LYS A 304 -25.81 1.88 28.83
N GLU A 305 -25.65 0.62 29.25
CA GLU A 305 -25.81 0.22 30.63
C GLU A 305 -24.60 0.54 31.51
N THR A 306 -23.40 0.36 30.96
CA THR A 306 -22.15 0.42 31.75
C THR A 306 -21.30 1.66 31.49
N GLY A 307 -21.58 2.37 30.42
CA GLY A 307 -20.73 3.48 29.93
C GLY A 307 -19.36 3.02 29.38
N LYS A 308 -19.15 1.69 29.20
CA LYS A 308 -17.91 1.13 28.62
C LYS A 308 -18.16 0.68 27.20
N SER A 309 -17.38 1.20 26.27
CA SER A 309 -17.40 0.81 24.86
C SER A 309 -16.33 -0.21 24.56
N TYR A 310 -16.68 -1.25 23.81
CA TYR A 310 -15.75 -2.25 23.31
C TYR A 310 -15.91 -2.41 21.80
N ASN A 311 -14.78 -2.63 21.12
CA ASN A 311 -14.75 -2.88 19.70
C ASN A 311 -14.41 -4.36 19.43
N LEU A 312 -15.29 -5.03 18.73
CA LEU A 312 -15.19 -6.47 18.43
C LEU A 312 -13.90 -6.81 17.65
N ASP A 313 -13.42 -5.92 16.81
CA ASP A 313 -12.26 -6.16 15.93
C ASP A 313 -10.91 -5.78 16.56
N LYS A 314 -10.92 -5.11 17.75
CA LYS A 314 -9.73 -4.43 18.27
C LYS A 314 -9.35 -4.77 19.69
N ASP A 315 -10.35 -5.12 20.53
CA ASP A 315 -10.15 -5.15 21.97
C ASP A 315 -9.89 -6.57 22.52
N GLY A 316 -9.66 -7.55 21.65
CA GLY A 316 -9.24 -8.89 22.03
C GLY A 316 -10.24 -9.64 22.90
N LEU A 317 -11.54 -9.48 22.62
CA LEU A 317 -12.60 -10.14 23.38
C LEU A 317 -12.53 -11.65 23.17
N LYS A 318 -12.81 -12.42 24.22
CA LYS A 318 -12.98 -13.87 24.13
C LYS A 318 -14.45 -14.22 24.15
N ILE A 319 -14.95 -14.73 23.03
CA ILE A 319 -16.37 -15.03 22.81
C ILE A 319 -16.55 -16.53 22.86
N TYR A 320 -17.15 -17.02 23.92
CA TYR A 320 -17.45 -18.44 24.08
C TYR A 320 -18.83 -18.71 23.54
N VAL A 321 -18.90 -19.66 22.59
CA VAL A 321 -20.15 -20.05 21.94
C VAL A 321 -20.54 -21.47 22.29
N THR A 322 -21.81 -21.80 22.14
CA THR A 322 -22.35 -23.13 22.43
C THR A 322 -22.05 -24.18 21.33
N LEU A 323 -21.47 -23.74 20.20
CA LEU A 323 -21.15 -24.62 19.09
C LEU A 323 -20.00 -25.58 19.47
N ASP A 324 -20.19 -26.89 19.21
CA ASP A 324 -19.18 -27.94 19.35
C ASP A 324 -18.44 -28.09 18.02
N SER A 325 -17.10 -27.97 18.04
CA SER A 325 -16.26 -27.97 16.83
C SER A 325 -16.36 -29.28 16.02
N ARG A 326 -16.51 -30.41 16.72
CA ARG A 326 -16.61 -31.74 16.08
C ARG A 326 -17.95 -31.92 15.38
N MET A 327 -19.03 -31.44 15.98
CA MET A 327 -20.37 -31.47 15.36
C MET A 327 -20.41 -30.57 14.12
N GLN A 328 -19.75 -29.41 14.21
CA GLN A 328 -19.66 -28.48 13.10
C GLN A 328 -18.93 -29.10 11.89
N LEU A 329 -17.78 -29.75 12.10
CA LEU A 329 -17.05 -30.44 11.04
C LEU A 329 -17.91 -31.53 10.35
N ILE A 330 -18.63 -32.32 11.13
CA ILE A 330 -19.51 -33.37 10.57
C ILE A 330 -20.64 -32.73 9.74
N ALA A 331 -21.20 -31.62 10.21
CA ALA A 331 -22.25 -30.91 9.50
C ALA A 331 -21.74 -30.31 8.18
N GLU A 332 -20.57 -29.68 8.17
CA GLU A 332 -19.95 -29.12 6.96
C GLU A 332 -19.62 -30.20 5.94
N GLU A 333 -19.07 -31.33 6.38
CA GLU A 333 -18.80 -32.45 5.50
C GLU A 333 -20.08 -33.03 4.88
N ALA A 334 -21.14 -33.14 5.68
CA ALA A 334 -22.45 -33.58 5.21
C ALA A 334 -23.06 -32.64 4.15
N VAL A 335 -22.98 -31.32 4.42
CA VAL A 335 -23.43 -30.29 3.47
C VAL A 335 -22.65 -30.36 2.18
N LYS A 336 -21.32 -30.44 2.25
CA LYS A 336 -20.43 -30.51 1.08
C LYS A 336 -20.78 -31.74 0.21
N LYS A 337 -20.88 -32.91 0.82
CA LYS A 337 -21.25 -34.14 0.11
C LYS A 337 -22.63 -34.06 -0.56
N HIS A 338 -23.58 -33.43 0.15
CA HIS A 338 -24.94 -33.30 -0.41
C HIS A 338 -24.99 -32.27 -1.55
N LEU A 339 -24.28 -31.16 -1.43
CA LEU A 339 -24.19 -30.17 -2.51
C LEU A 339 -23.52 -30.73 -3.77
N GLU A 340 -22.51 -31.60 -3.64
CA GLU A 340 -21.89 -32.27 -4.78
C GLU A 340 -22.92 -33.16 -5.54
N VAL A 341 -23.82 -33.85 -4.83
CA VAL A 341 -24.90 -34.64 -5.46
C VAL A 341 -25.89 -33.72 -6.20
N ILE A 342 -26.36 -32.65 -5.50
CA ILE A 342 -27.27 -31.67 -6.09
C ILE A 342 -26.67 -31.05 -7.36
N GLN A 343 -25.39 -30.70 -7.30
CA GLN A 343 -24.68 -30.08 -8.43
C GLN A 343 -24.58 -31.02 -9.63
N LYS A 344 -24.27 -32.28 -9.38
CA LYS A 344 -24.27 -33.31 -10.46
C LYS A 344 -25.64 -33.47 -11.09
N ASP A 345 -26.70 -33.59 -10.30
CA ASP A 345 -28.07 -33.71 -10.78
C ASP A 345 -28.49 -32.46 -11.57
N HIS A 346 -28.14 -31.28 -11.08
CA HIS A 346 -28.42 -30.02 -11.76
C HIS A 346 -27.67 -29.93 -13.09
N GLN A 347 -26.39 -30.28 -13.14
CA GLN A 347 -25.61 -30.30 -14.37
C GLN A 347 -26.17 -31.29 -15.38
N GLN A 348 -26.61 -32.48 -14.95
CA GLN A 348 -27.25 -33.48 -15.83
C GLN A 348 -28.57 -32.98 -16.39
N SER A 349 -29.39 -32.33 -15.55
CA SER A 349 -30.66 -31.72 -15.96
C SER A 349 -30.46 -30.64 -17.01
N ILE A 350 -29.52 -29.70 -16.76
CA ILE A 350 -29.19 -28.61 -17.71
C ILE A 350 -28.66 -29.19 -19.03
N THR A 351 -27.75 -30.18 -18.96
CA THR A 351 -27.19 -30.81 -20.15
C THR A 351 -28.28 -31.50 -20.96
N GLY A 352 -29.26 -32.14 -20.30
CA GLY A 352 -30.43 -32.72 -20.94
C GLY A 352 -31.29 -31.67 -21.67
N GLN A 353 -31.59 -30.56 -21.01
CA GLN A 353 -32.35 -29.44 -21.58
C GLN A 353 -31.63 -28.76 -22.75
N ILE A 354 -30.30 -28.57 -22.68
CA ILE A 354 -29.52 -28.06 -23.79
C ILE A 354 -29.56 -28.98 -25.00
N ARG A 355 -29.51 -30.30 -24.80
CA ARG A 355 -29.63 -31.31 -25.86
C ARG A 355 -31.00 -31.28 -26.52
N THR A 356 -32.06 -31.00 -25.77
CA THR A 356 -33.45 -30.92 -26.28
C THR A 356 -33.77 -29.60 -26.97
N LYS A 357 -32.82 -28.66 -27.08
CA LYS A 357 -32.98 -27.32 -27.68
C LYS A 357 -33.97 -26.41 -26.95
N GLU A 358 -34.25 -26.64 -25.70
CA GLU A 358 -35.17 -25.82 -24.89
C GLU A 358 -34.60 -24.44 -24.51
N PHE A 359 -33.29 -24.22 -24.66
CA PHE A 359 -32.64 -22.96 -24.35
C PHE A 359 -32.25 -22.14 -25.59
N PRO A 360 -32.43 -20.80 -25.57
CA PRO A 360 -31.96 -19.90 -26.62
C PRO A 360 -30.44 -19.98 -26.79
N LYS A 361 -29.91 -19.74 -28.01
CA LYS A 361 -28.46 -19.77 -28.31
C LYS A 361 -27.60 -18.94 -27.35
N ALA A 362 -28.09 -17.79 -26.89
CA ALA A 362 -27.37 -16.91 -25.95
C ALA A 362 -27.12 -17.55 -24.57
N THR A 363 -28.12 -18.28 -24.06
CA THR A 363 -28.01 -19.01 -22.78
C THR A 363 -27.06 -20.20 -22.92
N LYS A 364 -27.04 -20.86 -24.07
CA LYS A 364 -26.11 -21.94 -24.37
C LYS A 364 -24.65 -21.47 -24.39
N THR A 365 -24.38 -20.28 -24.93
CA THR A 365 -23.02 -19.69 -24.95
C THR A 365 -22.56 -19.25 -23.57
N ALA A 366 -23.46 -18.75 -22.72
CA ALA A 366 -23.15 -18.35 -21.34
C ALA A 366 -22.81 -19.58 -20.47
N MET A 367 -23.52 -20.68 -20.61
CA MET A 367 -23.28 -21.92 -19.85
C MET A 367 -22.00 -22.65 -20.28
N LEU A 368 -21.58 -22.53 -21.54
CA LEU A 368 -20.31 -23.08 -22.02
C LEU A 368 -19.06 -22.26 -21.59
N ARG A 369 -19.26 -21.08 -20.98
CA ARG A 369 -18.19 -20.22 -20.48
C ARG A 369 -17.78 -20.47 -19.01
N PHE A 370 -18.44 -21.44 -18.36
CA PHE A 370 -17.97 -21.97 -17.08
C PHE A 370 -17.52 -23.42 -17.27
N PRO A 371 -16.36 -23.66 -17.88
CA PRO A 371 -15.74 -24.98 -17.78
C PRO A 371 -15.33 -25.14 -16.32
N ASN A 372 -15.37 -26.38 -15.83
CA ASN A 372 -14.90 -26.78 -14.52
C ASN A 372 -13.44 -26.33 -14.32
N ASP A 373 -13.22 -25.14 -13.77
CA ASP A 373 -11.94 -24.75 -13.19
C ASP A 373 -11.99 -25.18 -11.72
N HIS A 374 -11.45 -26.37 -11.50
CA HIS A 374 -11.05 -26.85 -10.18
C HIS A 374 -9.77 -26.17 -9.75
#